data_73b27588f5b3a065034ec7bc3cfcd481
#
_entry.id   73b27588f5b3a065034ec7bc3cfcd481
#
_cell.length_a   1.000
_cell.length_b   1.000
_cell.length_c   1.000
_cell.angle_alpha   90.00
_cell.angle_beta   90.00
_cell.angle_gamma   90.00
#
_symmetry.space_group_name_H-M   'P 1'
#
loop_
_entity.id
_entity.type
_entity.pdbx_description
1 polymer ?
#
loop_
_entity_poly.entity_id
_entity_poly.type
_entity_poly.pdbx_seq_one_letter_code
_entity_poly.pdbx_strand_id
1 'polypeptide(L)'
;MLGITDVDLVLPRQTHSDKVACIDAALMQLPPQEREAALHGVDAVVTALPGVCIGVSTADCIPILLYDAQRRVAAAIHAGWRGTVARIVTGCIEKMMTEYGCNPADITAVIAPGISIDAFEVGDEVYREFMDAGFAMEGIAARYPAADGGEKWHIDLWEANRQLLLEAGVPEGNISVAGVCTYTSHDRFFSARRLGIKSGRIFNGIMLEKV
;
A
#
# COMPACT_ATOMS: atom_id res chain seq x y z
N MET A 1 -13.57 -10.01 16.89
CA MET A 1 -13.24 -8.63 17.33
C MET A 1 -11.76 -8.64 17.70
N LEU A 2 -10.92 -7.79 17.09
CA LEU A 2 -9.45 -7.84 17.24
C LEU A 2 -8.94 -7.39 18.63
N GLY A 3 -9.81 -6.95 19.55
CA GLY A 3 -9.41 -6.47 20.88
C GLY A 3 -8.53 -5.20 20.86
N ILE A 4 -8.52 -4.48 19.74
CA ILE A 4 -7.73 -3.27 19.55
C ILE A 4 -8.44 -2.11 20.21
N THR A 5 -7.72 -1.32 21.02
CA THR A 5 -8.18 -0.05 21.56
C THR A 5 -7.75 1.09 20.65
N ASP A 6 -8.41 2.26 20.73
CA ASP A 6 -8.05 3.44 19.91
C ASP A 6 -6.61 3.90 20.14
N VAL A 7 -6.03 3.59 21.32
CA VAL A 7 -4.64 3.94 21.67
C VAL A 7 -3.64 3.06 20.95
N ASP A 8 -4.03 1.83 20.59
CA ASP A 8 -3.16 0.84 19.95
C ASP A 8 -3.24 0.89 18.42
N LEU A 9 -4.11 1.74 17.85
CA LEU A 9 -4.27 1.91 16.42
C LEU A 9 -3.47 3.11 15.91
N VAL A 10 -2.62 2.90 14.93
CA VAL A 10 -1.85 3.94 14.24
C VAL A 10 -2.23 3.99 12.77
N LEU A 11 -2.82 5.11 12.36
CA LEU A 11 -3.15 5.44 10.98
C LEU A 11 -2.45 6.75 10.60
N PRO A 12 -1.61 6.76 9.55
CA PRO A 12 -1.01 7.99 9.05
C PRO A 12 -2.05 8.84 8.29
N ARG A 13 -1.80 10.13 8.20
CA ARG A 13 -2.55 11.02 7.31
C ARG A 13 -1.95 11.00 5.91
N GLN A 14 -2.40 10.05 5.12
CA GLN A 14 -1.92 9.75 3.78
C GLN A 14 -2.19 10.91 2.79
N THR A 15 -1.21 11.18 1.92
CA THR A 15 -1.29 12.23 0.88
C THR A 15 -0.86 11.75 -0.50
N HIS A 16 -0.78 10.43 -0.70
CA HIS A 16 -0.26 9.77 -1.91
C HIS A 16 1.24 10.08 -2.14
N SER A 17 1.99 10.16 -1.04
CA SER A 17 3.45 10.35 -1.02
C SER A 17 4.19 9.00 -1.11
N ASP A 18 5.51 9.08 -1.02
CA ASP A 18 6.43 7.95 -0.86
C ASP A 18 7.03 7.84 0.55
N LYS A 19 6.51 8.63 1.50
CA LYS A 19 7.09 8.73 2.85
C LYS A 19 6.74 7.51 3.69
N VAL A 20 7.78 6.95 4.32
CA VAL A 20 7.72 5.81 5.24
C VAL A 20 8.11 6.23 6.65
N ALA A 21 7.29 5.94 7.65
CA ALA A 21 7.58 6.21 9.05
C ALA A 21 7.76 4.91 9.86
N CYS A 22 8.73 4.91 10.78
CA CYS A 22 8.83 3.89 11.81
C CYS A 22 7.93 4.26 12.98
N ILE A 23 7.12 3.30 13.43
CA ILE A 23 6.28 3.42 14.61
C ILE A 23 7.02 2.72 15.76
N ASP A 24 7.71 3.51 16.55
CA ASP A 24 8.50 3.07 17.68
C ASP A 24 7.90 3.54 19.03
N ALA A 25 8.53 3.13 20.13
CA ALA A 25 8.07 3.50 21.47
C ALA A 25 8.15 5.02 21.72
N ALA A 26 9.12 5.72 21.10
CA ALA A 26 9.25 7.17 21.26
C ALA A 26 8.08 7.90 20.58
N LEU A 27 7.71 7.50 19.35
CA LEU A 27 6.55 8.04 18.65
C LEU A 27 5.25 7.76 19.43
N MET A 28 5.10 6.54 20.00
CA MET A 28 3.91 6.16 20.76
C MET A 28 3.75 6.93 22.06
N GLN A 29 4.83 7.46 22.64
CA GLN A 29 4.81 8.29 23.83
C GLN A 29 4.49 9.78 23.55
N LEU A 30 4.53 10.21 22.29
CA LEU A 30 4.17 11.58 21.93
C LEU A 30 2.70 11.88 22.26
N PRO A 31 2.39 13.12 22.66
CA PRO A 31 1.02 13.59 22.74
C PRO A 31 0.26 13.34 21.42
N PRO A 32 -1.05 13.05 21.45
CA PRO A 32 -1.81 12.71 20.23
C PRO A 32 -1.64 13.69 19.07
N GLN A 33 -1.61 15.00 19.35
CA GLN A 33 -1.46 16.05 18.34
C GLN A 33 -0.05 16.03 17.69
N GLU A 34 1.00 15.81 18.49
CA GLU A 34 2.37 15.72 17.98
C GLU A 34 2.56 14.43 17.16
N ARG A 35 1.98 13.32 17.59
CA ARG A 35 1.98 12.07 16.82
C ARG A 35 1.23 12.21 15.50
N GLU A 36 0.06 12.85 15.49
CA GLU A 36 -0.68 13.15 14.25
C GLU A 36 0.15 14.02 13.30
N ALA A 37 0.82 15.05 13.82
CA ALA A 37 1.70 15.92 13.03
C ALA A 37 2.89 15.16 12.44
N ALA A 38 3.52 14.26 13.21
CA ALA A 38 4.62 13.42 12.76
C ALA A 38 4.22 12.43 11.65
N LEU A 39 2.95 12.01 11.62
CA LEU A 39 2.41 11.08 10.64
C LEU A 39 1.68 11.75 9.48
N HIS A 40 1.74 13.10 9.41
CA HIS A 40 1.15 13.82 8.28
C HIS A 40 1.98 13.65 7.01
N GLY A 41 1.32 13.26 5.93
CA GLY A 41 1.96 13.03 4.63
C GLY A 41 2.75 11.72 4.56
N VAL A 42 2.56 10.81 5.50
CA VAL A 42 3.12 9.46 5.50
C VAL A 42 2.13 8.51 4.82
N ASP A 43 2.62 7.66 3.93
CA ASP A 43 1.81 6.71 3.18
C ASP A 43 2.23 5.25 3.43
N ALA A 44 3.31 5.02 4.21
CA ALA A 44 3.67 3.70 4.70
C ALA A 44 4.19 3.77 6.15
N VAL A 45 3.88 2.75 6.93
CA VAL A 45 4.29 2.64 8.33
C VAL A 45 4.88 1.27 8.62
N VAL A 46 5.94 1.24 9.44
CA VAL A 46 6.68 0.02 9.83
C VAL A 46 6.77 -0.04 11.34
N THR A 47 6.62 -1.21 11.94
CA THR A 47 6.78 -1.39 13.40
C THR A 47 7.34 -2.75 13.77
N ALA A 48 8.06 -2.80 14.90
CA ALA A 48 8.41 -4.01 15.63
C ALA A 48 7.71 -4.08 17.01
N LEU A 49 6.77 -3.16 17.30
CA LEU A 49 6.08 -3.11 18.58
C LEU A 49 4.92 -4.11 18.64
N PRO A 50 4.94 -5.09 19.55
CA PRO A 50 3.80 -5.97 19.78
C PRO A 50 2.60 -5.21 20.36
N GLY A 51 1.40 -5.55 19.90
CA GLY A 51 0.15 -4.97 20.39
C GLY A 51 -0.19 -3.60 19.80
N VAL A 52 0.63 -3.08 18.89
CA VAL A 52 0.32 -1.88 18.09
C VAL A 52 -0.19 -2.31 16.72
N CYS A 53 -1.42 -1.96 16.41
CA CYS A 53 -1.98 -2.16 15.09
C CYS A 53 -1.62 -0.97 14.19
N ILE A 54 -0.81 -1.20 13.18
CA ILE A 54 -0.52 -0.22 12.14
C ILE A 54 -1.39 -0.49 10.92
N GLY A 55 -1.75 0.55 10.18
CA GLY A 55 -2.58 0.36 8.99
C GLY A 55 -2.63 1.57 8.09
N VAL A 56 -3.27 1.36 6.95
CA VAL A 56 -3.56 2.39 5.94
C VAL A 56 -5.03 2.33 5.54
N SER A 57 -5.55 3.44 5.06
CA SER A 57 -6.93 3.53 4.58
C SER A 57 -6.96 3.71 3.07
N THR A 58 -7.79 2.92 2.39
CA THR A 58 -7.87 2.91 0.93
C THR A 58 -9.32 2.99 0.44
N ALA A 59 -9.47 3.43 -0.80
CA ALA A 59 -10.62 3.21 -1.66
C ALA A 59 -10.07 3.26 -3.09
N ASP A 60 -9.81 2.09 -3.66
CA ASP A 60 -9.15 1.78 -4.94
C ASP A 60 -7.62 1.70 -4.92
N CYS A 61 -6.89 2.60 -4.22
CA CYS A 61 -5.44 2.46 -4.07
C CYS A 61 -5.08 1.10 -3.48
N ILE A 62 -3.90 0.59 -3.81
CA ILE A 62 -3.46 -0.76 -3.42
C ILE A 62 -2.88 -0.73 -2.00
N PRO A 63 -3.49 -1.42 -1.03
CA PRO A 63 -2.87 -1.64 0.26
C PRO A 63 -1.92 -2.85 0.18
N ILE A 64 -0.73 -2.72 0.78
CA ILE A 64 0.23 -3.81 0.84
C ILE A 64 0.65 -3.99 2.30
N LEU A 65 0.58 -5.23 2.78
CA LEU A 65 1.01 -5.60 4.12
C LEU A 65 2.25 -6.47 4.00
N LEU A 66 3.29 -6.13 4.78
CA LEU A 66 4.55 -6.88 4.83
C LEU A 66 4.77 -7.43 6.23
N TYR A 67 5.36 -8.62 6.31
CA TYR A 67 5.73 -9.23 7.58
C TYR A 67 7.04 -10.01 7.46
N ASP A 68 7.99 -9.72 8.35
CA ASP A 68 9.19 -10.50 8.58
C ASP A 68 9.03 -11.27 9.91
N ALA A 69 8.88 -12.59 9.83
CA ALA A 69 8.65 -13.44 10.99
C ALA A 69 9.91 -13.60 11.85
N GLN A 70 11.12 -13.53 11.26
CA GLN A 70 12.37 -13.69 11.96
C GLN A 70 12.71 -12.47 12.80
N ARG A 71 12.50 -11.28 12.25
CA ARG A 71 12.71 -9.99 12.92
C ARG A 71 11.49 -9.52 13.70
N ARG A 72 10.32 -10.16 13.48
CA ARG A 72 9.03 -9.72 14.04
C ARG A 72 8.76 -8.26 13.72
N VAL A 73 8.81 -7.92 12.44
CA VAL A 73 8.56 -6.58 11.91
C VAL A 73 7.38 -6.64 10.95
N ALA A 74 6.48 -5.69 11.07
CA ALA A 74 5.32 -5.55 10.20
C ALA A 74 5.30 -4.18 9.53
N ALA A 75 4.73 -4.11 8.33
CA ALA A 75 4.51 -2.84 7.63
C ALA A 75 3.14 -2.82 6.94
N ALA A 76 2.59 -1.61 6.80
CA ALA A 76 1.38 -1.33 6.03
C ALA A 76 1.65 -0.16 5.08
N ILE A 77 1.36 -0.35 3.79
CA ILE A 77 1.69 0.57 2.70
C ILE A 77 0.42 0.95 1.96
N HIS A 78 0.23 2.24 1.71
CA HIS A 78 -0.75 2.79 0.79
C HIS A 78 -0.07 3.08 -0.55
N ALA A 79 -0.23 2.17 -1.51
CA ALA A 79 0.33 2.30 -2.85
C ALA A 79 -0.75 2.77 -3.84
N GLY A 80 -1.09 4.05 -3.83
CA GLY A 80 -1.77 4.69 -4.95
C GLY A 80 -0.81 4.82 -6.15
N TRP A 81 -1.29 5.16 -7.34
CA TRP A 81 -0.44 5.21 -8.53
C TRP A 81 0.81 6.12 -8.36
N ARG A 82 0.67 7.27 -7.66
CA ARG A 82 1.81 8.16 -7.37
C ARG A 82 2.85 7.50 -6.46
N GLY A 83 2.41 6.86 -5.38
CA GLY A 83 3.28 6.11 -4.48
C GLY A 83 3.95 4.93 -5.18
N THR A 84 3.22 4.24 -6.09
CA THR A 84 3.78 3.14 -6.91
C THR A 84 4.86 3.67 -7.85
N VAL A 85 4.61 4.75 -8.60
CA VAL A 85 5.61 5.42 -9.45
C VAL A 85 6.84 5.85 -8.65
N ALA A 86 6.63 6.41 -7.45
CA ALA A 86 7.70 6.83 -6.54
C ALA A 86 8.34 5.66 -5.77
N ARG A 87 7.98 4.39 -6.09
CA ARG A 87 8.57 3.16 -5.51
C ARG A 87 8.43 3.06 -3.99
N ILE A 88 7.28 3.46 -3.42
CA ILE A 88 7.03 3.43 -1.97
C ILE A 88 7.24 2.04 -1.35
N VAL A 89 6.96 0.97 -2.11
CA VAL A 89 7.20 -0.43 -1.67
C VAL A 89 8.67 -0.67 -1.43
N THR A 90 9.52 -0.27 -2.38
CA THR A 90 10.98 -0.40 -2.27
C THR A 90 11.50 0.39 -1.08
N GLY A 91 11.09 1.66 -0.94
CA GLY A 91 11.46 2.52 0.19
C GLY A 91 11.02 1.94 1.54
N CYS A 92 9.85 1.27 1.60
CA CYS A 92 9.39 0.60 2.81
C CYS A 92 10.26 -0.62 3.16
N ILE A 93 10.62 -1.46 2.19
CA ILE A 93 11.51 -2.61 2.40
C ILE A 93 12.91 -2.14 2.82
N GLU A 94 13.47 -1.12 2.17
CA GLU A 94 14.74 -0.50 2.56
C GLU A 94 14.70 -0.02 4.02
N LYS A 95 13.59 0.59 4.44
CA LYS A 95 13.37 1.01 5.82
C LYS A 95 13.34 -0.19 6.78
N MET A 96 12.67 -1.29 6.42
CA MET A 96 12.69 -2.52 7.20
C MET A 96 14.10 -3.12 7.31
N MET A 97 14.90 -3.05 6.24
CA MET A 97 16.30 -3.53 6.24
C MET A 97 17.19 -2.67 7.13
N THR A 98 17.12 -1.35 6.96
CA THR A 98 18.05 -0.41 7.62
C THR A 98 17.76 -0.24 9.11
N GLU A 99 16.49 -0.16 9.50
CA GLU A 99 16.09 0.10 10.89
C GLU A 99 15.95 -1.18 11.73
N TYR A 100 15.58 -2.30 11.07
CA TYR A 100 15.24 -3.53 11.81
C TYR A 100 16.09 -4.74 11.39
N GLY A 101 16.97 -4.59 10.40
CA GLY A 101 17.83 -5.67 9.90
C GLY A 101 17.04 -6.80 9.23
N CYS A 102 15.89 -6.49 8.65
CA CYS A 102 15.12 -7.46 7.86
C CYS A 102 15.90 -7.90 6.62
N ASN A 103 15.68 -9.14 6.19
CA ASN A 103 16.15 -9.62 4.91
C ASN A 103 14.94 -9.76 3.98
N PRO A 104 14.93 -9.13 2.78
CA PRO A 104 13.82 -9.25 1.85
C PRO A 104 13.41 -10.69 1.55
N ALA A 105 14.35 -11.63 1.56
CA ALA A 105 14.08 -13.06 1.34
C ALA A 105 13.18 -13.69 2.42
N ASP A 106 13.11 -13.09 3.62
CA ASP A 106 12.29 -13.57 4.74
C ASP A 106 10.94 -12.83 4.85
N ILE A 107 10.74 -11.81 4.01
CA ILE A 107 9.49 -11.03 4.01
C ILE A 107 8.36 -11.78 3.29
N THR A 108 7.22 -11.85 3.94
CA THR A 108 5.94 -12.22 3.32
C THR A 108 5.16 -10.96 2.99
N ALA A 109 4.60 -10.88 1.78
CA ALA A 109 3.85 -9.74 1.28
C ALA A 109 2.43 -10.14 0.86
N VAL A 110 1.45 -9.31 1.22
CA VAL A 110 0.06 -9.43 0.77
C VAL A 110 -0.34 -8.14 0.07
N ILE A 111 -0.62 -8.23 -1.23
CA ILE A 111 -1.28 -7.18 -2.01
C ILE A 111 -2.79 -7.37 -1.83
N ALA A 112 -3.42 -6.48 -1.08
CA ALA A 112 -4.80 -6.60 -0.65
C ALA A 112 -5.79 -6.00 -1.69
N PRO A 113 -7.12 -6.05 -1.45
CA PRO A 113 -8.12 -5.55 -2.41
C PRO A 113 -7.89 -4.09 -2.81
N GLY A 114 -7.95 -3.82 -4.11
CA GLY A 114 -7.79 -2.51 -4.71
C GLY A 114 -8.44 -2.46 -6.11
N ILE A 115 -8.21 -1.43 -6.87
CA ILE A 115 -8.78 -1.32 -8.22
C ILE A 115 -8.00 -2.21 -9.22
N SER A 116 -8.72 -3.00 -10.03
CA SER A 116 -8.11 -3.83 -11.08
C SER A 116 -7.77 -3.02 -12.34
N ILE A 117 -6.95 -3.59 -13.21
CA ILE A 117 -6.63 -3.02 -14.52
C ILE A 117 -7.90 -2.71 -15.32
N ASP A 118 -8.90 -3.60 -15.32
CA ASP A 118 -10.14 -3.41 -16.08
C ASP A 118 -10.91 -2.13 -15.68
N ALA A 119 -10.72 -1.65 -14.45
CA ALA A 119 -11.42 -0.50 -13.90
C ALA A 119 -10.52 0.74 -13.74
N PHE A 120 -9.19 0.59 -13.83
CA PHE A 120 -8.26 1.69 -13.60
C PHE A 120 -7.84 2.36 -14.91
N GLU A 121 -8.84 3.00 -15.56
CA GLU A 121 -8.60 3.91 -16.69
C GLU A 121 -7.77 5.11 -16.24
N VAL A 122 -6.76 5.49 -17.04
CA VAL A 122 -5.86 6.61 -16.79
C VAL A 122 -5.64 7.45 -18.05
N GLY A 123 -5.20 8.69 -17.87
CA GLY A 123 -4.75 9.53 -18.98
C GLY A 123 -3.32 9.20 -19.42
N ASP A 124 -2.94 9.75 -20.58
CA ASP A 124 -1.59 9.56 -21.16
C ASP A 124 -0.49 10.07 -20.22
N GLU A 125 -0.78 11.08 -19.40
CA GLU A 125 0.15 11.63 -18.43
C GLU A 125 0.53 10.60 -17.36
N VAL A 126 -0.44 9.83 -16.84
CA VAL A 126 -0.16 8.77 -15.86
C VAL A 126 0.63 7.63 -16.48
N TYR A 127 0.29 7.23 -17.72
CA TYR A 127 1.05 6.23 -18.46
C TYR A 127 2.52 6.64 -18.63
N ARG A 128 2.77 7.91 -18.98
CA ARG A 128 4.13 8.44 -19.13
C ARG A 128 4.91 8.45 -17.81
N GLU A 129 4.28 8.80 -16.70
CA GLU A 129 4.90 8.77 -15.38
C GLU A 129 5.44 7.37 -15.03
N PHE A 130 4.67 6.30 -15.31
CA PHE A 130 5.15 4.92 -15.12
C PHE A 130 6.30 4.58 -16.07
N MET A 131 6.19 4.95 -17.34
CA MET A 131 7.23 4.71 -18.35
C MET A 131 8.54 5.42 -17.97
N ASP A 132 8.47 6.69 -17.58
CA ASP A 132 9.62 7.51 -17.19
C ASP A 132 10.25 7.02 -15.87
N ALA A 133 9.46 6.40 -14.99
CA ALA A 133 9.94 5.74 -13.78
C ALA A 133 10.55 4.35 -14.04
N GLY A 134 10.60 3.90 -15.30
CA GLY A 134 11.29 2.68 -15.71
C GLY A 134 10.49 1.39 -15.54
N PHE A 135 9.16 1.47 -15.43
CA PHE A 135 8.32 0.25 -15.42
C PHE A 135 8.27 -0.42 -16.80
N ALA A 136 8.25 -1.76 -16.81
CA ALA A 136 8.03 -2.56 -18.01
C ALA A 136 6.54 -2.49 -18.40
N MET A 137 6.19 -1.51 -19.22
CA MET A 137 4.78 -1.17 -19.54
C MET A 137 4.01 -2.32 -20.17
N GLU A 138 4.66 -3.20 -20.94
CA GLU A 138 4.02 -4.38 -21.55
C GLU A 138 3.42 -5.33 -20.50
N GLY A 139 3.97 -5.32 -19.28
CA GLY A 139 3.49 -6.18 -18.18
C GLY A 139 2.39 -5.55 -17.34
N ILE A 140 2.24 -4.23 -17.36
CA ILE A 140 1.36 -3.50 -16.45
C ILE A 140 0.33 -2.60 -17.11
N ALA A 141 0.39 -2.39 -18.43
CA ALA A 141 -0.52 -1.48 -19.12
C ALA A 141 -1.16 -2.13 -20.35
N ALA A 142 -2.42 -1.78 -20.58
CA ALA A 142 -3.16 -2.19 -21.77
C ALA A 142 -4.09 -1.07 -22.24
N ARG A 143 -4.49 -1.11 -23.51
CA ARG A 143 -5.50 -0.21 -24.06
C ARG A 143 -6.86 -0.90 -24.08
N TYR A 144 -7.86 -0.19 -23.59
CA TYR A 144 -9.23 -0.65 -23.57
C TYR A 144 -10.14 0.30 -24.33
N PRO A 145 -11.22 -0.21 -24.97
CA PRO A 145 -12.22 0.63 -25.60
C PRO A 145 -12.83 1.62 -24.60
N ALA A 146 -12.89 2.88 -24.97
CA ALA A 146 -13.49 3.94 -24.17
C ALA A 146 -14.91 4.29 -24.66
N ALA A 147 -15.72 4.90 -23.79
CA ALA A 147 -17.11 5.26 -24.09
C ALA A 147 -17.25 6.27 -25.24
N ASP A 148 -16.20 7.03 -25.54
CA ASP A 148 -16.14 8.01 -26.64
C ASP A 148 -15.77 7.39 -28.01
N GLY A 149 -15.64 6.06 -28.07
CA GLY A 149 -15.29 5.32 -29.30
C GLY A 149 -13.77 5.25 -29.58
N GLY A 150 -12.95 5.82 -28.70
CA GLY A 150 -11.50 5.69 -28.73
C GLY A 150 -10.99 4.56 -27.86
N GLU A 151 -9.71 4.62 -27.51
CA GLU A 151 -9.08 3.73 -26.54
C GLU A 151 -8.40 4.54 -25.44
N LYS A 152 -8.43 4.01 -24.22
CA LYS A 152 -7.75 4.60 -23.06
C LYS A 152 -6.74 3.64 -22.46
N TRP A 153 -5.72 4.18 -21.83
CA TRP A 153 -4.79 3.40 -21.05
C TRP A 153 -5.43 2.92 -19.76
N HIS A 154 -5.16 1.68 -19.41
CA HIS A 154 -5.43 1.09 -18.12
C HIS A 154 -4.13 0.56 -17.55
N ILE A 155 -3.94 0.67 -16.23
CA ILE A 155 -2.72 0.22 -15.55
C ILE A 155 -3.07 -0.80 -14.47
N ASP A 156 -2.31 -1.90 -14.44
CA ASP A 156 -2.35 -2.91 -13.40
C ASP A 156 -1.46 -2.49 -12.22
N LEU A 157 -2.07 -1.88 -11.22
CA LEU A 157 -1.36 -1.49 -10.00
C LEU A 157 -0.98 -2.69 -9.13
N TRP A 158 -1.70 -3.82 -9.21
CA TRP A 158 -1.32 -5.03 -8.50
C TRP A 158 -0.02 -5.58 -9.05
N GLU A 159 0.05 -5.74 -10.37
CA GLU A 159 1.24 -6.24 -11.05
C GLU A 159 2.42 -5.28 -10.90
N ALA A 160 2.21 -3.97 -11.05
CA ALA A 160 3.25 -2.96 -10.84
C ALA A 160 3.89 -3.07 -9.44
N ASN A 161 3.08 -3.20 -8.41
CA ASN A 161 3.59 -3.36 -7.04
C ASN A 161 4.19 -4.76 -6.79
N ARG A 162 3.68 -5.83 -7.45
CA ARG A 162 4.30 -7.15 -7.40
C ARG A 162 5.70 -7.12 -7.99
N GLN A 163 5.91 -6.42 -9.11
CA GLN A 163 7.25 -6.24 -9.70
C GLN A 163 8.19 -5.50 -8.73
N LEU A 164 7.73 -4.44 -8.08
CA LEU A 164 8.53 -3.72 -7.08
C LEU A 164 8.94 -4.61 -5.89
N LEU A 165 8.06 -5.50 -5.44
CA LEU A 165 8.39 -6.47 -4.38
C LEU A 165 9.48 -7.46 -4.84
N LEU A 166 9.36 -7.99 -6.07
CA LEU A 166 10.35 -8.89 -6.66
C LEU A 166 11.70 -8.20 -6.86
N GLU A 167 11.70 -6.98 -7.41
CA GLU A 167 12.91 -6.16 -7.59
C GLU A 167 13.61 -5.87 -6.25
N ALA A 168 12.85 -5.68 -5.17
CA ALA A 168 13.37 -5.49 -3.82
C ALA A 168 13.88 -6.79 -3.16
N GLY A 169 13.75 -7.95 -3.83
CA GLY A 169 14.27 -9.24 -3.38
C GLY A 169 13.29 -10.10 -2.56
N VAL A 170 12.00 -9.74 -2.51
CA VAL A 170 10.97 -10.60 -1.91
C VAL A 170 10.71 -11.79 -2.84
N PRO A 171 10.83 -13.05 -2.39
CA PRO A 171 10.60 -14.22 -3.23
C PRO A 171 9.16 -14.27 -3.75
N GLU A 172 8.98 -14.69 -4.99
CA GLU A 172 7.65 -14.80 -5.61
C GLU A 172 6.68 -15.66 -4.78
N GLY A 173 7.16 -16.77 -4.22
CA GLY A 173 6.37 -17.66 -3.36
C GLY A 173 5.91 -17.02 -2.04
N ASN A 174 6.49 -15.88 -1.67
CA ASN A 174 6.12 -15.12 -0.47
C ASN A 174 5.15 -13.95 -0.79
N ILE A 175 4.77 -13.76 -2.06
CA ILE A 175 3.87 -12.67 -2.48
C ILE A 175 2.50 -13.27 -2.79
N SER A 176 1.48 -12.77 -2.10
CA SER A 176 0.08 -13.14 -2.36
C SER A 176 -0.69 -11.92 -2.85
N VAL A 177 -1.50 -12.10 -3.90
CA VAL A 177 -2.39 -11.06 -4.42
C VAL A 177 -3.84 -11.48 -4.17
N ALA A 178 -4.61 -10.63 -3.50
CA ALA A 178 -6.02 -10.92 -3.17
C ALA A 178 -6.91 -11.02 -4.43
N GLY A 179 -6.57 -10.32 -5.51
CA GLY A 179 -7.30 -10.36 -6.78
C GLY A 179 -8.74 -9.85 -6.70
N VAL A 180 -9.07 -9.03 -5.71
CA VAL A 180 -10.42 -8.49 -5.51
C VAL A 180 -10.47 -7.03 -5.90
N CYS A 181 -11.24 -6.72 -6.95
CA CYS A 181 -11.41 -5.35 -7.43
C CYS A 181 -12.45 -4.61 -6.59
N THR A 182 -12.04 -3.50 -5.96
CA THR A 182 -12.91 -2.63 -5.15
C THR A 182 -13.99 -1.94 -5.99
N TYR A 183 -13.70 -1.62 -7.26
CA TYR A 183 -14.65 -1.00 -8.18
C TYR A 183 -15.81 -1.93 -8.53
N THR A 184 -15.54 -3.19 -8.88
CA THR A 184 -16.57 -4.17 -9.24
C THR A 184 -17.26 -4.75 -8.02
N SER A 185 -16.56 -4.86 -6.88
CA SER A 185 -17.10 -5.36 -5.61
C SER A 185 -17.52 -4.23 -4.67
N HIS A 186 -18.07 -3.14 -5.21
CA HIS A 186 -18.46 -1.93 -4.48
C HIS A 186 -19.65 -2.12 -3.51
N ASP A 187 -20.29 -3.26 -3.55
CA ASP A 187 -21.27 -3.74 -2.57
C ASP A 187 -20.61 -4.20 -1.25
N ARG A 188 -19.31 -4.54 -1.30
CA ARG A 188 -18.53 -5.03 -0.17
C ARG A 188 -17.37 -4.10 0.22
N PHE A 189 -16.87 -3.30 -0.72
CA PHE A 189 -15.73 -2.44 -0.56
C PHE A 189 -16.03 -1.00 -1.00
N PHE A 190 -15.43 -0.03 -0.33
CA PHE A 190 -15.47 1.35 -0.81
C PHE A 190 -14.58 1.53 -2.04
N SER A 191 -15.11 2.23 -3.04
CA SER A 191 -14.39 2.60 -4.26
C SER A 191 -14.60 4.09 -4.52
N ALA A 192 -13.53 4.86 -4.55
CA ALA A 192 -13.59 6.29 -4.86
C ALA A 192 -13.94 6.52 -6.34
N ARG A 193 -13.47 5.65 -7.23
CA ARG A 193 -13.77 5.68 -8.66
C ARG A 193 -15.26 5.41 -8.93
N ARG A 194 -15.86 4.47 -8.18
CA ARG A 194 -17.27 4.07 -8.39
C ARG A 194 -18.25 4.93 -7.63
N LEU A 195 -17.96 5.25 -6.37
CA LEU A 195 -18.87 5.89 -5.42
C LEU A 195 -18.56 7.37 -5.20
N GLY A 196 -17.46 7.86 -5.81
CA GLY A 196 -16.99 9.23 -5.65
C GLY A 196 -16.00 9.41 -4.49
N ILE A 197 -15.28 10.53 -4.52
CA ILE A 197 -14.19 10.84 -3.56
C ILE A 197 -14.66 10.93 -2.09
N LYS A 198 -15.94 11.17 -1.87
CA LYS A 198 -16.56 11.25 -0.53
C LYS A 198 -17.01 9.87 0.00
N SER A 199 -16.77 8.78 -0.74
CA SER A 199 -17.04 7.44 -0.24
C SER A 199 -16.24 7.16 1.04
N GLY A 200 -16.66 6.15 1.80
CA GLY A 200 -15.90 5.65 2.95
C GLY A 200 -14.52 5.13 2.54
N ARG A 201 -13.79 4.62 3.54
CA ARG A 201 -12.47 4.01 3.33
C ARG A 201 -12.44 2.62 3.93
N ILE A 202 -11.63 1.76 3.35
CA ILE A 202 -11.32 0.42 3.82
C ILE A 202 -10.09 0.54 4.71
N PHE A 203 -10.16 0.05 5.92
CA PHE A 203 -9.01 -0.10 6.79
C PHE A 203 -8.26 -1.40 6.44
N ASN A 204 -6.95 -1.29 6.23
CA ASN A 204 -6.05 -2.40 5.98
C ASN A 204 -4.93 -2.32 7.00
N GLY A 205 -4.86 -3.28 7.90
CA GLY A 205 -3.92 -3.21 9.02
C GLY A 205 -3.32 -4.56 9.39
N ILE A 206 -2.22 -4.47 10.12
CA ILE A 206 -1.45 -5.59 10.65
C ILE A 206 -0.98 -5.27 12.07
N MET A 207 -0.95 -6.28 12.93
CA MET A 207 -0.50 -6.16 14.31
C MET A 207 0.34 -7.37 14.70
N LEU A 208 1.43 -7.12 15.40
CA LEU A 208 2.21 -8.16 16.04
C LEU A 208 1.56 -8.54 17.38
N GLU A 209 1.28 -9.82 17.57
CA GLU A 209 0.73 -10.30 18.83
C GLU A 209 1.71 -10.14 19.99
N LYS A 210 1.17 -9.80 21.17
CA LYS A 210 1.92 -9.86 22.42
C LYS A 210 2.13 -11.34 22.78
N VAL A 211 3.36 -11.78 22.83
CA VAL A 211 3.77 -13.13 23.28
C VAL A 211 3.87 -13.15 24.79
#